data_8126486fc85adaf72121a16175db09bc
#
_entry.id   8126486fc85adaf72121a16175db09bc
#
_cell.length_a   1.000
_cell.length_b   1.000
_cell.length_c   1.000
_cell.angle_alpha   90.00
_cell.angle_beta   90.00
_cell.angle_gamma   90.00
#
_symmetry.space_group_name_H-M   'P 1'
#
loop_
_entity.id
_entity.type
_entity.pdbx_description
1 polymer ?
#
loop_
_entity_poly.entity_id
_entity_poly.type
_entity_poly.pdbx_seq_one_letter_code
_entity_poly.pdbx_strand_id
1 'polypeptide(L)'
;MSVEVETRDCASLTEIELEELAAMGGFFSLEVITKAKEDWVLFTSAKISGKVHGFTFSTLERIGGTPCVLLGMMSIKRTPKRDSVLKGLMTEAYHRALMAFPDEDVVVGSRFLSADGLESFKSLTEMIPRPGHRAVGEERAWGKRLARRFGVESTYDDQSFIVKTNGHSGFLDHESTKPEKINPDVAAQCKGVSKTKGGALIVHGWTMAESLAKLGKLEKH
;
A
#
# COMPACT_ATOMS: atom_id res chain seq x y z
N MET A 1 -24.20 3.41 7.37
CA MET A 1 -23.02 3.82 8.18
C MET A 1 -21.91 4.17 7.22
N SER A 2 -21.45 5.42 7.26
CA SER A 2 -20.33 5.95 6.45
C SER A 2 -18.99 5.45 6.98
N VAL A 3 -18.01 5.43 6.12
CA VAL A 3 -16.60 5.23 6.50
C VAL A 3 -16.02 6.62 6.71
N GLU A 4 -15.51 6.88 7.91
CA GLU A 4 -14.82 8.13 8.26
C GLU A 4 -13.32 7.88 8.11
N VAL A 5 -12.63 8.75 7.35
CA VAL A 5 -11.19 8.61 7.09
C VAL A 5 -10.47 9.84 7.60
N GLU A 6 -9.41 9.62 8.37
CA GLU A 6 -8.59 10.66 8.97
C GLU A 6 -7.12 10.37 8.78
N THR A 7 -6.35 11.39 8.36
CA THR A 7 -4.88 11.30 8.24
C THR A 7 -4.21 12.28 9.21
N ARG A 8 -3.17 11.78 9.88
CA ARG A 8 -2.33 12.56 10.79
C ARG A 8 -0.88 12.08 10.75
N ASP A 9 -0.01 12.80 11.44
CA ASP A 9 1.39 12.40 11.58
C ASP A 9 1.51 11.10 12.39
N CYS A 10 2.36 10.17 11.96
CA CYS A 10 2.66 8.92 12.68
C CYS A 10 3.18 9.17 14.09
N ALA A 11 3.96 10.24 14.30
CA ALA A 11 4.49 10.59 15.61
C ALA A 11 3.40 10.86 16.66
N SER A 12 2.19 11.26 16.22
CA SER A 12 1.04 11.51 17.11
C SER A 12 0.37 10.25 17.66
N LEU A 13 0.71 9.06 17.15
CA LEU A 13 0.14 7.79 17.62
C LEU A 13 0.60 7.48 19.05
N THR A 14 -0.35 7.17 19.91
CA THR A 14 -0.10 6.72 21.29
C THR A 14 0.14 5.20 21.34
N GLU A 15 0.71 4.71 22.46
CA GLU A 15 0.91 3.27 22.68
C GLU A 15 -0.42 2.51 22.68
N ILE A 16 -1.45 3.07 23.32
CA ILE A 16 -2.79 2.47 23.34
C ILE A 16 -3.36 2.28 21.94
N GLU A 17 -3.20 3.30 21.09
CA GLU A 17 -3.64 3.20 19.69
C GLU A 17 -2.87 2.13 18.90
N LEU A 18 -1.56 1.99 19.12
CA LEU A 18 -0.76 0.94 18.49
C LEU A 18 -1.23 -0.45 18.92
N GLU A 19 -1.57 -0.64 20.19
CA GLU A 19 -2.16 -1.88 20.70
C GLU A 19 -3.52 -2.17 20.07
N GLU A 20 -4.38 -1.16 19.93
CA GLU A 20 -5.67 -1.31 19.24
C GLU A 20 -5.51 -1.72 17.77
N LEU A 21 -4.52 -1.15 17.06
CA LEU A 21 -4.20 -1.53 15.69
C LEU A 21 -3.73 -2.98 15.60
N ALA A 22 -2.85 -3.42 16.51
CA ALA A 22 -2.39 -4.80 16.57
C ALA A 22 -3.54 -5.78 16.88
N ALA A 23 -4.47 -5.39 17.75
CA ALA A 23 -5.65 -6.18 18.11
C ALA A 23 -6.69 -6.28 16.98
N MET A 24 -6.55 -5.57 15.87
CA MET A 24 -7.48 -5.66 14.74
C MET A 24 -7.53 -7.06 14.09
N GLY A 25 -6.58 -7.93 14.37
CA GLY A 25 -6.52 -9.29 13.83
C GLY A 25 -5.94 -9.36 12.42
N GLY A 26 -5.16 -8.38 12.02
CA GLY A 26 -4.36 -8.39 10.79
C GLY A 26 -3.08 -9.23 10.92
N PHE A 27 -2.22 -9.12 9.91
CA PHE A 27 -0.96 -9.86 9.84
C PHE A 27 0.13 -9.27 10.76
N PHE A 28 0.00 -8.00 11.15
CA PHE A 28 1.06 -7.25 11.82
C PHE A 28 0.98 -7.34 13.35
N SER A 29 2.10 -7.68 14.00
CA SER A 29 2.25 -7.62 15.45
C SER A 29 2.44 -6.17 15.94
N LEU A 30 2.30 -5.96 17.24
CA LEU A 30 2.56 -4.67 17.88
C LEU A 30 3.97 -4.15 17.57
N GLU A 31 4.98 -5.00 17.66
CA GLU A 31 6.38 -4.66 17.35
C GLU A 31 6.51 -4.10 15.91
N VAL A 32 5.86 -4.78 14.95
CA VAL A 32 5.87 -4.40 13.54
C VAL A 32 5.18 -3.05 13.32
N ILE A 33 4.06 -2.81 13.99
CA ILE A 33 3.31 -1.53 13.91
C ILE A 33 4.08 -0.40 14.59
N THR A 34 4.72 -0.67 15.73
CA THR A 34 5.58 0.30 16.43
C THR A 34 6.75 0.72 15.54
N LYS A 35 7.39 -0.24 14.88
CA LYS A 35 8.44 0.05 13.90
C LYS A 35 7.93 0.89 12.74
N ALA A 36 6.73 0.60 12.23
CA ALA A 36 6.12 1.39 11.16
C ALA A 36 5.88 2.85 11.57
N LYS A 37 5.51 3.12 12.83
CA LYS A 37 5.39 4.49 13.35
C LYS A 37 6.71 5.29 13.24
N GLU A 38 7.86 4.63 13.39
CA GLU A 38 9.17 5.25 13.27
C GLU A 38 9.61 5.45 11.80
N ASP A 39 9.25 4.50 10.93
CA ASP A 39 9.72 4.43 9.54
C ASP A 39 8.89 5.28 8.56
N TRP A 40 7.65 5.65 8.94
CA TRP A 40 6.68 6.35 8.08
C TRP A 40 6.23 7.68 8.65
N VAL A 41 5.72 8.54 7.77
CA VAL A 41 5.34 9.93 8.13
C VAL A 41 3.85 10.06 8.41
N LEU A 42 3.01 9.47 7.56
CA LEU A 42 1.56 9.64 7.60
C LEU A 42 0.89 8.36 8.08
N PHE A 43 0.00 8.51 9.03
CA PHE A 43 -0.94 7.50 9.47
C PHE A 43 -2.35 7.88 9.05
N THR A 44 -3.01 7.01 8.31
CA THR A 44 -4.42 7.16 7.92
C THR A 44 -5.24 6.05 8.54
N SER A 45 -6.32 6.38 9.23
CA SER A 45 -7.28 5.43 9.77
C SER A 45 -8.63 5.56 9.08
N ALA A 46 -9.31 4.44 8.89
CA ALA A 46 -10.69 4.37 8.45
C ALA A 46 -11.56 3.78 9.56
N LYS A 47 -12.54 4.57 10.03
CA LYS A 47 -13.42 4.23 11.16
C LYS A 47 -14.85 4.01 10.68
N ILE A 48 -15.56 3.10 11.32
CA ILE A 48 -17.00 2.88 11.18
C ILE A 48 -17.60 2.88 12.58
N SER A 49 -18.53 3.79 12.85
CA SER A 49 -19.11 3.98 14.19
C SER A 49 -18.05 4.14 15.28
N GLY A 50 -17.03 4.96 15.02
CA GLY A 50 -15.95 5.27 15.95
C GLY A 50 -14.89 4.18 16.11
N LYS A 51 -15.05 2.98 15.54
CA LYS A 51 -14.08 1.89 15.64
C LYS A 51 -13.22 1.79 14.39
N VAL A 52 -11.91 1.54 14.56
CA VAL A 52 -10.97 1.35 13.43
C VAL A 52 -11.30 0.05 12.69
N HIS A 53 -11.48 0.16 11.38
CA HIS A 53 -11.73 -0.95 10.46
C HIS A 53 -10.59 -1.15 9.45
N GLY A 54 -9.72 -0.18 9.31
CA GLY A 54 -8.50 -0.27 8.51
C GLY A 54 -7.59 0.92 8.77
N PHE A 55 -6.32 0.74 8.44
CA PHE A 55 -5.31 1.78 8.55
C PHE A 55 -4.23 1.62 7.49
N THR A 56 -3.50 2.70 7.22
CA THR A 56 -2.27 2.67 6.43
C THR A 56 -1.22 3.61 7.01
N PHE A 57 0.04 3.18 6.91
CA PHE A 57 1.22 4.01 7.08
C PHE A 57 1.79 4.32 5.71
N SER A 58 2.09 5.58 5.44
CA SER A 58 2.51 6.03 4.12
C SER A 58 3.45 7.24 4.18
N THR A 59 4.03 7.58 3.05
CA THR A 59 4.74 8.86 2.87
C THR A 59 4.54 9.40 1.47
N LEU A 60 4.65 10.71 1.35
CA LEU A 60 4.71 11.43 0.09
C LEU A 60 6.12 11.97 -0.05
N GLU A 61 6.82 11.59 -1.10
CA GLU A 61 8.22 12.01 -1.31
C GLU A 61 8.55 12.07 -2.80
N ARG A 62 9.76 12.54 -3.11
CA ARG A 62 10.28 12.48 -4.48
C ARG A 62 11.41 11.47 -4.56
N ILE A 63 11.33 10.56 -5.52
CA ILE A 63 12.40 9.62 -5.86
C ILE A 63 12.98 10.02 -7.22
N GLY A 64 14.21 10.52 -7.24
CA GLY A 64 14.84 11.00 -8.48
C GLY A 64 14.09 12.16 -9.13
N GLY A 65 13.44 13.02 -8.34
CA GLY A 65 12.62 14.13 -8.81
C GLY A 65 11.15 13.80 -9.06
N THR A 66 10.79 12.53 -9.25
CA THR A 66 9.41 12.10 -9.51
C THR A 66 8.59 12.03 -8.21
N PRO A 67 7.39 12.63 -8.16
CA PRO A 67 6.48 12.51 -7.03
C PRO A 67 6.05 11.07 -6.79
N CYS A 68 6.04 10.65 -5.54
CA CYS A 68 5.68 9.29 -5.15
C CYS A 68 4.73 9.25 -3.95
N VAL A 69 3.77 8.35 -4.00
CA VAL A 69 3.01 7.87 -2.84
C VAL A 69 3.54 6.50 -2.49
N LEU A 70 4.16 6.37 -1.34
CA LEU A 70 4.66 5.09 -0.84
C LEU A 70 3.75 4.58 0.25
N LEU A 71 3.12 3.43 0.02
CA LEU A 71 2.33 2.72 1.00
C LEU A 71 3.23 1.72 1.73
N GLY A 72 3.53 2.01 2.99
CA GLY A 72 4.44 1.21 3.79
C GLY A 72 3.76 0.01 4.42
N MET A 73 2.61 0.23 5.00
CA MET A 73 1.81 -0.79 5.67
C MET A 73 0.33 -0.47 5.50
N MET A 74 -0.49 -1.49 5.29
CA MET A 74 -1.94 -1.37 5.33
C MET A 74 -2.53 -2.64 5.90
N SER A 75 -3.50 -2.50 6.79
CA SER A 75 -4.31 -3.63 7.26
C SER A 75 -5.78 -3.24 7.28
N ILE A 76 -6.64 -4.16 6.85
CA ILE A 76 -8.08 -3.95 6.78
C ILE A 76 -8.79 -5.14 7.42
N LYS A 77 -9.74 -4.86 8.32
CA LYS A 77 -10.57 -5.89 8.97
C LYS A 77 -11.34 -6.72 7.94
N ARG A 78 -11.36 -8.02 8.14
CA ARG A 78 -12.13 -9.00 7.37
C ARG A 78 -13.63 -8.89 7.64
N THR A 79 -14.25 -7.83 7.16
CA THR A 79 -15.68 -7.55 7.31
C THR A 79 -16.33 -7.31 5.95
N PRO A 80 -17.66 -7.35 5.83
CA PRO A 80 -18.37 -7.01 4.59
C PRO A 80 -18.10 -5.57 4.11
N LYS A 81 -17.53 -4.69 4.94
CA LYS A 81 -17.22 -3.31 4.62
C LYS A 81 -15.78 -3.07 4.11
N ARG A 82 -14.97 -4.14 4.02
CA ARG A 82 -13.55 -4.02 3.63
C ARG A 82 -13.31 -3.26 2.33
N ASP A 83 -14.17 -3.44 1.32
CA ASP A 83 -14.00 -2.76 0.02
C ASP A 83 -14.22 -1.25 0.15
N SER A 84 -15.21 -0.83 0.98
CA SER A 84 -15.46 0.58 1.28
C SER A 84 -14.32 1.19 2.10
N VAL A 85 -13.75 0.44 3.04
CA VAL A 85 -12.59 0.85 3.84
C VAL A 85 -11.36 1.02 2.95
N LEU A 86 -11.07 0.04 2.07
CA LEU A 86 -9.98 0.13 1.11
C LEU A 86 -10.14 1.34 0.19
N LYS A 87 -11.34 1.53 -0.37
CA LYS A 87 -11.65 2.70 -1.21
C LYS A 87 -11.37 4.00 -0.46
N GLY A 88 -11.82 4.11 0.79
CA GLY A 88 -11.61 5.31 1.61
C GLY A 88 -10.13 5.60 1.86
N LEU A 89 -9.35 4.60 2.28
CA LEU A 89 -7.92 4.73 2.52
C LEU A 89 -7.16 5.15 1.25
N MET A 90 -7.46 4.52 0.11
CA MET A 90 -6.81 4.85 -1.15
C MET A 90 -7.21 6.22 -1.69
N THR A 91 -8.50 6.60 -1.58
CA THR A 91 -8.96 7.94 -1.97
C THR A 91 -8.26 9.02 -1.16
N GLU A 92 -8.10 8.84 0.15
CA GLU A 92 -7.37 9.78 1.01
C GLU A 92 -5.88 9.86 0.62
N ALA A 93 -5.23 8.73 0.32
CA ALA A 93 -3.84 8.73 -0.15
C ALA A 93 -3.69 9.54 -1.46
N TYR A 94 -4.60 9.37 -2.41
CA TYR A 94 -4.62 10.15 -3.66
C TYR A 94 -4.97 11.62 -3.43
N HIS A 95 -5.87 11.91 -2.50
CA HIS A 95 -6.18 13.29 -2.10
C HIS A 95 -4.95 14.02 -1.57
N ARG A 96 -4.20 13.36 -0.67
CA ARG A 96 -2.95 13.90 -0.14
C ARG A 96 -1.90 14.12 -1.22
N ALA A 97 -1.78 13.19 -2.17
CA ALA A 97 -0.89 13.34 -3.31
C ALA A 97 -1.28 14.53 -4.19
N LEU A 98 -2.58 14.70 -4.48
CA LEU A 98 -3.10 15.84 -5.23
C LEU A 98 -2.77 17.18 -4.56
N MET A 99 -2.87 17.25 -3.24
CA MET A 99 -2.53 18.46 -2.48
C MET A 99 -1.02 18.73 -2.44
N ALA A 100 -0.19 17.68 -2.41
CA ALA A 100 1.27 17.81 -2.34
C ALA A 100 1.94 18.03 -3.71
N PHE A 101 1.35 17.48 -4.78
CA PHE A 101 1.89 17.44 -6.13
C PHE A 101 0.82 17.83 -7.16
N PRO A 102 0.29 19.06 -7.09
CA PRO A 102 -0.74 19.50 -8.03
C PRO A 102 -0.19 19.48 -9.45
N ASP A 103 -0.99 18.98 -10.39
CA ASP A 103 -0.69 18.93 -11.82
C ASP A 103 0.52 18.05 -12.22
N GLU A 104 0.97 17.16 -11.33
CA GLU A 104 2.06 16.24 -11.60
C GLU A 104 1.59 14.77 -11.66
N ASP A 105 2.23 13.99 -12.52
CA ASP A 105 2.06 12.55 -12.55
C ASP A 105 2.77 11.92 -11.34
N VAL A 106 2.14 10.94 -10.72
CA VAL A 106 2.59 10.36 -9.47
C VAL A 106 2.80 8.85 -9.60
N VAL A 107 3.94 8.36 -9.11
CA VAL A 107 4.16 6.93 -8.91
C VAL A 107 3.59 6.51 -7.55
N VAL A 108 2.80 5.44 -7.54
CA VAL A 108 2.35 4.79 -6.31
C VAL A 108 3.10 3.48 -6.16
N GLY A 109 3.73 3.26 -5.03
CA GLY A 109 4.55 2.08 -4.80
C GLY A 109 4.28 1.42 -3.45
N SER A 110 4.39 0.09 -3.41
CA SER A 110 4.26 -0.69 -2.17
C SER A 110 4.88 -2.08 -2.27
N ARG A 111 4.79 -2.83 -1.18
CA ARG A 111 5.17 -4.24 -1.06
C ARG A 111 3.95 -5.07 -0.66
N PHE A 112 3.60 -6.08 -1.44
CA PHE A 112 2.44 -6.93 -1.19
C PHE A 112 2.83 -8.29 -0.65
N LEU A 113 2.11 -8.77 0.36
CA LEU A 113 2.23 -10.13 0.88
C LEU A 113 1.47 -11.15 0.05
N SER A 114 0.45 -10.71 -0.69
CA SER A 114 -0.45 -11.56 -1.46
C SER A 114 -1.12 -10.79 -2.60
N ALA A 115 -1.76 -11.53 -3.50
CA ALA A 115 -2.46 -10.97 -4.65
C ALA A 115 -3.64 -10.05 -4.28
N ASP A 116 -4.21 -10.18 -3.09
CA ASP A 116 -5.28 -9.30 -2.58
C ASP A 116 -4.82 -7.83 -2.56
N GLY A 117 -3.53 -7.62 -2.27
CA GLY A 117 -2.94 -6.28 -2.26
C GLY A 117 -3.07 -5.55 -3.59
N LEU A 118 -3.10 -6.28 -4.71
CA LEU A 118 -3.23 -5.70 -6.05
C LEU A 118 -4.58 -4.97 -6.26
N GLU A 119 -5.61 -5.29 -5.48
CA GLU A 119 -6.88 -4.56 -5.50
C GLU A 119 -6.70 -3.07 -5.14
N SER A 120 -5.75 -2.74 -4.26
CA SER A 120 -5.46 -1.36 -3.90
C SER A 120 -4.94 -0.54 -5.09
N PHE A 121 -4.33 -1.20 -6.08
CA PHE A 121 -3.69 -0.58 -7.23
C PHE A 121 -4.49 -0.69 -8.53
N LYS A 122 -5.68 -1.28 -8.50
CA LYS A 122 -6.50 -1.49 -9.72
C LYS A 122 -6.90 -0.22 -10.48
N SER A 123 -6.84 0.93 -9.81
CA SER A 123 -7.12 2.24 -10.41
C SER A 123 -5.91 2.91 -11.05
N LEU A 124 -4.71 2.33 -10.89
CA LEU A 124 -3.48 2.88 -11.43
C LEU A 124 -3.31 2.48 -12.90
N THR A 125 -2.70 3.37 -13.66
CA THR A 125 -2.24 3.08 -15.01
C THR A 125 -0.89 2.34 -14.94
N GLU A 126 -0.66 1.43 -15.89
CA GLU A 126 0.63 0.74 -16.04
C GLU A 126 1.18 0.10 -14.77
N MET A 127 0.32 -0.59 -14.02
CA MET A 127 0.75 -1.34 -12.85
C MET A 127 1.80 -2.40 -13.21
N ILE A 128 2.90 -2.46 -12.49
CA ILE A 128 4.02 -3.39 -12.66
C ILE A 128 4.32 -4.09 -11.32
N PRO A 129 4.50 -5.43 -11.30
CA PRO A 129 4.28 -6.37 -12.42
C PRO A 129 2.80 -6.60 -12.75
N ARG A 130 2.53 -7.01 -13.99
CA ARG A 130 1.18 -7.37 -14.43
C ARG A 130 1.18 -8.63 -15.30
N PRO A 131 0.08 -9.40 -15.33
CA PRO A 131 -0.03 -10.61 -16.15
C PRO A 131 0.22 -10.34 -17.64
N GLY A 132 0.93 -11.25 -18.30
CA GLY A 132 1.19 -11.18 -19.74
C GLY A 132 2.18 -10.09 -20.18
N HIS A 133 2.77 -9.33 -19.23
CA HIS A 133 3.73 -8.28 -19.54
C HIS A 133 5.12 -8.62 -18.98
N ARG A 134 6.14 -8.48 -19.83
CA ARG A 134 7.53 -8.55 -19.43
C ARG A 134 8.06 -7.15 -19.20
N ALA A 135 8.38 -6.83 -17.96
CA ALA A 135 8.87 -5.51 -17.59
C ALA A 135 10.13 -5.09 -18.37
N VAL A 136 10.11 -3.87 -18.89
CA VAL A 136 11.21 -3.26 -19.62
C VAL A 136 12.17 -2.48 -18.71
N GLY A 137 13.19 -1.86 -19.29
CA GLY A 137 14.28 -1.23 -18.53
C GLY A 137 13.84 -0.22 -17.50
N GLU A 138 12.95 0.74 -17.87
CA GLU A 138 12.48 1.79 -16.96
C GLU A 138 11.57 1.22 -15.85
N GLU A 139 10.70 0.28 -16.17
CA GLU A 139 9.83 -0.39 -15.18
C GLU A 139 10.67 -1.16 -14.16
N ARG A 140 11.70 -1.87 -14.61
CA ARG A 140 12.66 -2.56 -13.72
C ARG A 140 13.49 -1.57 -12.89
N ALA A 141 13.87 -0.44 -13.46
CA ALA A 141 14.57 0.61 -12.75
C ALA A 141 13.72 1.18 -11.61
N TRP A 142 12.42 1.37 -11.83
CA TRP A 142 11.48 1.77 -10.77
C TRP A 142 11.39 0.72 -9.66
N GLY A 143 11.27 -0.56 -10.00
CA GLY A 143 11.32 -1.64 -9.02
C GLY A 143 12.58 -1.59 -8.14
N LYS A 144 13.76 -1.34 -8.73
CA LYS A 144 15.03 -1.16 -7.99
C LYS A 144 15.04 0.08 -7.09
N ARG A 145 14.53 1.22 -7.59
CA ARG A 145 14.42 2.46 -6.78
C ARG A 145 13.57 2.22 -5.53
N LEU A 146 12.42 1.54 -5.71
CA LEU A 146 11.53 1.17 -4.61
C LEU A 146 12.18 0.14 -3.66
N ALA A 147 12.85 -0.89 -4.19
CA ALA A 147 13.57 -1.86 -3.37
C ALA A 147 14.62 -1.19 -2.48
N ARG A 148 15.36 -0.23 -3.02
CA ARG A 148 16.32 0.59 -2.26
C ARG A 148 15.63 1.43 -1.20
N ARG A 149 14.55 2.13 -1.58
CA ARG A 149 13.78 2.97 -0.64
C ARG A 149 13.19 2.16 0.52
N PHE A 150 12.76 0.94 0.25
CA PHE A 150 12.25 0.02 1.26
C PHE A 150 13.34 -0.74 2.03
N GLY A 151 14.62 -0.52 1.73
CA GLY A 151 15.74 -1.19 2.41
C GLY A 151 15.88 -2.69 2.09
N VAL A 152 15.35 -3.14 0.95
CA VAL A 152 15.31 -4.58 0.58
C VAL A 152 16.06 -4.90 -0.72
N GLU A 153 16.89 -3.98 -1.23
CA GLU A 153 17.59 -4.10 -2.51
C GLU A 153 18.45 -5.37 -2.59
N SER A 154 19.10 -5.76 -1.47
CA SER A 154 20.00 -6.91 -1.43
C SER A 154 19.32 -8.27 -1.66
N THR A 155 18.01 -8.36 -1.43
CA THR A 155 17.22 -9.58 -1.57
C THR A 155 16.15 -9.49 -2.67
N TYR A 156 16.14 -8.39 -3.41
CA TYR A 156 15.20 -8.10 -4.48
C TYR A 156 15.66 -8.67 -5.82
N ASP A 157 14.75 -9.30 -6.53
CA ASP A 157 14.93 -9.78 -7.90
C ASP A 157 14.16 -8.86 -8.86
N ASP A 158 14.89 -8.18 -9.76
CA ASP A 158 14.33 -7.19 -10.67
C ASP A 158 13.61 -7.76 -11.90
N GLN A 159 13.65 -9.06 -12.09
CA GLN A 159 12.89 -9.74 -13.15
C GLN A 159 11.51 -10.19 -12.66
N SER A 160 11.47 -10.73 -11.45
CA SER A 160 10.21 -11.18 -10.82
C SER A 160 9.56 -10.14 -9.92
N PHE A 161 10.25 -9.05 -9.60
CA PHE A 161 9.84 -8.05 -8.60
C PHE A 161 9.66 -8.60 -7.19
N ILE A 162 10.22 -9.77 -6.90
CA ILE A 162 10.09 -10.45 -5.62
C ILE A 162 11.26 -10.12 -4.70
N VAL A 163 10.92 -9.74 -3.47
CA VAL A 163 11.83 -9.71 -2.33
C VAL A 163 11.78 -11.09 -1.68
N LYS A 164 12.90 -11.81 -1.64
CA LYS A 164 12.96 -13.20 -1.15
C LYS A 164 12.83 -13.29 0.36
N THR A 165 13.44 -12.35 1.08
CA THR A 165 13.34 -12.19 2.53
C THR A 165 13.80 -10.79 2.91
N ASN A 166 13.19 -10.19 3.90
CA ASN A 166 13.66 -8.92 4.45
C ASN A 166 13.63 -8.87 5.97
N GLY A 167 13.01 -9.86 6.62
CA GLY A 167 12.88 -9.91 8.07
C GLY A 167 12.10 -8.74 8.68
N HIS A 168 11.45 -7.87 7.88
CA HIS A 168 10.88 -6.61 8.32
C HIS A 168 9.49 -6.34 7.76
N SER A 169 8.83 -5.51 8.47
CA SER A 169 7.53 -4.90 8.41
C SER A 169 7.33 -3.95 7.23
N GLY A 170 6.08 -3.62 6.97
CA GLY A 170 5.70 -2.57 6.03
C GLY A 170 5.12 -3.13 4.74
N PHE A 171 4.21 -4.08 4.87
CA PHE A 171 3.52 -4.72 3.74
C PHE A 171 2.06 -4.34 3.70
N LEU A 172 1.48 -4.37 2.50
CA LEU A 172 0.04 -4.40 2.36
C LEU A 172 -0.50 -5.77 2.77
N ASP A 173 -1.39 -5.78 3.74
CA ASP A 173 -2.16 -6.94 4.22
C ASP A 173 -3.63 -6.55 4.31
N HIS A 174 -4.41 -6.93 3.32
CA HIS A 174 -5.86 -6.75 3.33
C HIS A 174 -6.54 -7.83 2.50
N GLU A 175 -7.83 -8.00 2.71
CA GLU A 175 -8.70 -8.87 1.93
C GLU A 175 -9.90 -8.08 1.42
N SER A 176 -9.77 -7.41 0.27
CA SER A 176 -10.89 -6.79 -0.44
C SER A 176 -11.60 -7.79 -1.34
N THR A 177 -10.82 -8.68 -1.97
CA THR A 177 -11.31 -9.69 -2.88
C THR A 177 -11.16 -11.08 -2.25
N LYS A 178 -12.23 -11.88 -2.26
CA LYS A 178 -12.16 -13.26 -1.81
C LYS A 178 -11.19 -14.06 -2.70
N PRO A 179 -10.39 -14.99 -2.13
CA PRO A 179 -9.38 -15.75 -2.88
C PRO A 179 -9.92 -16.40 -4.15
N GLU A 180 -11.12 -16.94 -4.11
CA GLU A 180 -11.78 -17.58 -5.26
C GLU A 180 -12.19 -16.61 -6.38
N LYS A 181 -12.13 -15.31 -6.14
CA LYS A 181 -12.43 -14.26 -7.12
C LYS A 181 -11.18 -13.60 -7.71
N ILE A 182 -10.00 -13.94 -7.17
CA ILE A 182 -8.75 -13.41 -7.70
C ILE A 182 -8.42 -14.15 -8.98
N ASN A 183 -8.20 -13.38 -10.07
CA ASN A 183 -7.79 -13.97 -11.33
C ASN A 183 -6.50 -14.81 -11.15
N PRO A 184 -6.44 -16.06 -11.61
CA PRO A 184 -5.27 -16.93 -11.47
C PRO A 184 -3.97 -16.32 -12.01
N ASP A 185 -4.02 -15.53 -13.09
CA ASP A 185 -2.85 -14.85 -13.65
C ASP A 185 -2.33 -13.75 -12.74
N VAL A 186 -3.24 -13.05 -12.06
CA VAL A 186 -2.89 -12.06 -11.02
C VAL A 186 -2.30 -12.75 -9.81
N ALA A 187 -2.90 -13.86 -9.35
CA ALA A 187 -2.38 -14.64 -8.23
C ALA A 187 -0.97 -15.20 -8.52
N ALA A 188 -0.70 -15.55 -9.77
CA ALA A 188 0.60 -16.07 -10.21
C ALA A 188 1.75 -15.06 -10.02
N GLN A 189 1.48 -13.76 -10.00
CA GLN A 189 2.50 -12.73 -9.73
C GLN A 189 3.12 -12.87 -8.33
N CYS A 190 2.36 -13.41 -7.37
CA CYS A 190 2.82 -13.64 -6.00
C CYS A 190 3.37 -15.05 -5.75
N LYS A 191 3.51 -15.90 -6.78
CA LYS A 191 3.90 -17.32 -6.64
C LYS A 191 5.24 -17.56 -5.92
N GLY A 192 6.15 -16.61 -5.94
CA GLY A 192 7.45 -16.71 -5.27
C GLY A 192 7.51 -16.02 -3.90
N VAL A 193 6.41 -15.39 -3.46
CA VAL A 193 6.37 -14.64 -2.20
C VAL A 193 6.19 -15.60 -1.02
N SER A 194 7.15 -15.59 -0.09
CA SER A 194 7.06 -16.36 1.15
C SER A 194 6.76 -15.45 2.33
N LYS A 195 5.53 -15.44 2.80
CA LYS A 195 5.11 -14.65 3.98
C LYS A 195 5.92 -15.01 5.23
N THR A 196 6.19 -16.28 5.45
CA THR A 196 6.92 -16.77 6.65
C THR A 196 8.39 -16.35 6.66
N LYS A 197 8.97 -16.04 5.50
CA LYS A 197 10.34 -15.55 5.37
C LYS A 197 10.40 -14.03 5.22
N GLY A 198 9.29 -13.32 5.37
CA GLY A 198 9.22 -11.89 5.15
C GLY A 198 9.36 -11.49 3.68
N GLY A 199 9.00 -12.39 2.76
CA GLY A 199 8.99 -12.09 1.33
C GLY A 199 7.85 -11.16 0.94
N ALA A 200 8.03 -10.44 -0.18
CA ALA A 200 7.02 -9.55 -0.72
C ALA A 200 7.15 -9.39 -2.23
N LEU A 201 6.09 -8.97 -2.89
CA LEU A 201 6.10 -8.47 -4.26
C LEU A 201 6.18 -6.95 -4.23
N ILE A 202 7.21 -6.35 -4.81
CA ILE A 202 7.25 -4.90 -5.03
C ILE A 202 6.35 -4.59 -6.22
N VAL A 203 5.44 -3.65 -6.02
CA VAL A 203 4.50 -3.22 -7.07
C VAL A 203 4.54 -1.71 -7.16
N HIS A 204 4.46 -1.20 -8.36
CA HIS A 204 4.25 0.22 -8.62
C HIS A 204 3.27 0.41 -9.78
N GLY A 205 2.71 1.60 -9.86
CA GLY A 205 1.88 2.04 -10.97
C GLY A 205 1.87 3.55 -11.03
N TRP A 206 1.41 4.08 -12.15
CA TRP A 206 1.28 5.51 -12.36
C TRP A 206 -0.16 5.97 -12.14
N THR A 207 -0.32 7.19 -11.68
CA THR A 207 -1.55 7.94 -11.82
C THR A 207 -1.21 9.28 -12.47
N MET A 208 -1.82 9.53 -13.62
CA MET A 208 -1.68 10.80 -14.35
C MET A 208 -2.37 11.91 -13.56
N ALA A 209 -1.87 13.14 -13.66
CA ALA A 209 -2.41 14.30 -12.94
C ALA A 209 -3.94 14.44 -13.03
N GLU A 210 -4.50 14.27 -14.24
CA GLU A 210 -5.95 14.34 -14.46
C GLU A 210 -6.73 13.19 -13.78
N SER A 211 -6.12 12.02 -13.70
CA SER A 211 -6.69 10.85 -13.00
C SER A 211 -6.57 11.01 -11.49
N LEU A 212 -5.47 11.57 -11.01
CA LEU A 212 -5.25 11.85 -9.59
C LEU A 212 -6.34 12.78 -9.03
N ALA A 213 -6.72 13.82 -9.78
CA ALA A 213 -7.81 14.73 -9.42
C ALA A 213 -9.17 14.02 -9.27
N LYS A 214 -9.40 12.94 -10.03
CA LYS A 214 -10.62 12.12 -9.93
C LYS A 214 -10.54 11.13 -8.78
N LEU A 215 -9.39 10.45 -8.61
CA LEU A 215 -9.17 9.44 -7.58
C LEU A 215 -9.13 10.03 -6.16
N GLY A 216 -8.57 11.23 -6.02
CA GLY A 216 -8.47 11.96 -4.74
C GLY A 216 -9.70 12.80 -4.40
N LYS A 217 -10.78 12.72 -5.18
CA LYS A 217 -12.00 13.46 -4.89
C LYS A 217 -12.73 12.85 -3.71
N LEU A 218 -12.70 13.53 -2.57
CA LEU A 218 -13.46 13.15 -1.39
C LEU A 218 -14.96 13.29 -1.67
N GLU A 219 -15.73 12.25 -1.36
CA GLU A 219 -17.19 12.34 -1.43
C GLU A 219 -17.66 13.31 -0.32
N LYS A 220 -18.38 14.38 -0.70
CA LYS A 220 -19.02 15.26 0.29
C LYS A 220 -20.15 14.47 0.95
N HIS A 221 -20.05 14.21 2.22
CA HIS A 221 -21.10 13.64 3.05
C HIS A 221 -22.00 14.73 3.61
#